data_5bdab076d1ca7766774f63782e0e41f8
#
_entry.id   5bdab076d1ca7766774f63782e0e41f8
#
_cell.length_a   1.000
_cell.length_b   1.000
_cell.length_c   1.000
_cell.angle_alpha   90.00
_cell.angle_beta   90.00
_cell.angle_gamma   90.00
#
_symmetry.space_group_name_H-M   'P 1'
#
loop_
_entity.id
_entity.type
_entity.pdbx_description
1 polymer ?
#
loop_
_entity_poly.entity_id
_entity_poly.type
_entity_poly.pdbx_seq_one_letter_code
_entity_poly.pdbx_strand_id
1 'polypeptide(L)'
;MKGRSTRGFSLIELLVVIAILSVVTTLGTGTLVQLWARWGELKTASELDARAERAFQSMRKDFAAAVASPIAGLPLQGTSGMEEDKQFYEHPLKSDQFTLPVDAMTANGKATVLAGYRIERKDGQSLLVRTQQPLRGGGQAPGLAVAEGVLKMHVEYAGTGGDWTDGWTQPGNPRLVRVSLLLVEPDHPNRQQTARKAVFTVNVP
;
A
#
# COMPACT_ATOMS: atom_id res chain seq x y z
N MET A 1 40.47 70.17 0.19
CA MET A 1 39.50 69.23 0.77
C MET A 1 38.26 69.21 -0.12
N LYS A 2 38.00 68.09 -0.85
CA LYS A 2 36.84 68.00 -1.76
C LYS A 2 35.66 67.44 -0.94
N GLY A 3 34.63 68.25 -0.72
CA GLY A 3 33.44 67.88 0.00
C GLY A 3 32.69 66.79 -0.80
N ARG A 4 32.53 65.61 -0.17
CA ARG A 4 31.66 64.53 -0.68
C ARG A 4 30.20 64.99 -0.51
N SER A 5 29.55 65.31 -1.62
CA SER A 5 28.12 65.52 -1.66
C SER A 5 27.41 64.19 -1.33
N THR A 6 26.83 64.08 -0.16
CA THR A 6 25.91 62.99 0.20
C THR A 6 24.57 63.29 -0.49
N ARG A 7 24.31 62.62 -1.61
CA ARG A 7 22.97 62.62 -2.23
C ARG A 7 22.03 61.88 -1.32
N GLY A 8 21.08 62.59 -0.72
CA GLY A 8 19.98 61.94 0.03
C GLY A 8 19.04 61.25 -0.93
N PHE A 9 18.43 60.13 -0.49
CA PHE A 9 17.41 59.41 -1.24
C PHE A 9 16.16 60.28 -1.44
N SER A 10 15.63 60.32 -2.65
CA SER A 10 14.38 60.98 -2.96
C SER A 10 13.20 60.17 -2.41
N LEU A 11 12.17 60.85 -1.91
CA LEU A 11 10.95 60.23 -1.40
C LEU A 11 10.25 59.35 -2.46
N ILE A 12 10.35 59.70 -3.73
CA ILE A 12 9.81 58.93 -4.85
C ILE A 12 10.61 57.65 -5.11
N GLU A 13 11.91 57.70 -4.91
CA GLU A 13 12.81 56.56 -5.07
C GLU A 13 12.52 55.48 -4.00
N LEU A 14 12.26 55.92 -2.75
CA LEU A 14 11.82 55.03 -1.66
C LEU A 14 10.45 54.40 -1.97
N LEU A 15 9.53 55.18 -2.51
CA LEU A 15 8.18 54.68 -2.84
C LEU A 15 8.20 53.62 -3.96
N VAL A 16 9.03 53.84 -4.99
CA VAL A 16 9.25 52.88 -6.08
C VAL A 16 9.89 51.58 -5.56
N VAL A 17 10.88 51.67 -4.68
CA VAL A 17 11.52 50.49 -4.08
C VAL A 17 10.51 49.65 -3.26
N ILE A 18 9.68 50.32 -2.44
CA ILE A 18 8.64 49.63 -1.66
C ILE A 18 7.60 48.98 -2.58
N ALA A 19 7.21 49.64 -3.65
CA ALA A 19 6.25 49.09 -4.62
C ALA A 19 6.82 47.82 -5.30
N ILE A 20 8.07 47.88 -5.77
CA ILE A 20 8.73 46.71 -6.39
C ILE A 20 8.90 45.57 -5.37
N LEU A 21 9.33 45.91 -4.17
CA LEU A 21 9.53 44.90 -3.09
C LEU A 21 8.20 44.21 -2.74
N SER A 22 7.09 44.97 -2.69
CA SER A 22 5.76 44.43 -2.43
C SER A 22 5.34 43.41 -3.50
N VAL A 23 5.55 43.73 -4.77
CA VAL A 23 5.22 42.87 -5.90
C VAL A 23 6.08 41.57 -5.84
N VAL A 24 7.38 41.73 -5.64
CA VAL A 24 8.31 40.56 -5.56
C VAL A 24 7.96 39.67 -4.36
N THR A 25 7.64 40.27 -3.21
CA THR A 25 7.27 39.49 -2.02
C THR A 25 5.96 38.74 -2.23
N THR A 26 4.97 39.38 -2.85
CA THR A 26 3.66 38.75 -3.10
C THR A 26 3.78 37.58 -4.07
N LEU A 27 4.53 37.75 -5.16
CA LEU A 27 4.79 36.66 -6.12
C LEU A 27 5.61 35.53 -5.49
N GLY A 28 6.62 35.86 -4.69
CA GLY A 28 7.49 34.88 -4.02
C GLY A 28 6.72 34.04 -2.99
N THR A 29 5.85 34.66 -2.18
CA THR A 29 5.04 33.94 -1.19
C THR A 29 4.03 33.01 -1.85
N GLY A 30 3.38 33.44 -2.94
CA GLY A 30 2.44 32.59 -3.67
C GLY A 30 3.07 31.31 -4.22
N THR A 31 4.28 31.41 -4.78
CA THR A 31 5.01 30.24 -5.30
C THR A 31 5.48 29.31 -4.19
N LEU A 32 5.93 29.82 -3.06
CA LEU A 32 6.35 29.02 -1.92
C LEU A 32 5.18 28.21 -1.34
N VAL A 33 4.02 28.82 -1.14
CA VAL A 33 2.82 28.13 -0.65
C VAL A 33 2.41 26.98 -1.58
N GLN A 34 2.44 27.21 -2.90
CA GLN A 34 2.14 26.16 -3.88
C GLN A 34 3.17 25.01 -3.85
N LEU A 35 4.44 25.33 -3.70
CA LEU A 35 5.50 24.32 -3.57
C LEU A 35 5.29 23.47 -2.31
N TRP A 36 5.00 24.07 -1.18
CA TRP A 36 4.76 23.35 0.07
C TRP A 36 3.53 22.43 0.00
N ALA A 37 2.45 22.88 -0.63
CA ALA A 37 1.28 22.04 -0.86
C ALA A 37 1.63 20.80 -1.71
N ARG A 38 2.35 20.99 -2.82
CA ARG A 38 2.80 19.89 -3.69
C ARG A 38 3.76 18.93 -2.98
N TRP A 39 4.65 19.45 -2.13
CA TRP A 39 5.56 18.61 -1.35
C TRP A 39 4.80 17.72 -0.36
N GLY A 40 3.74 18.23 0.27
CA GLY A 40 2.85 17.45 1.12
C GLY A 40 2.23 16.28 0.37
N GLU A 41 1.66 16.52 -0.81
CA GLU A 41 1.07 15.49 -1.67
C GLU A 41 2.09 14.43 -2.12
N LEU A 42 3.27 14.86 -2.55
CA LEU A 42 4.36 13.96 -2.96
C LEU A 42 4.85 13.09 -1.80
N LYS A 43 4.97 13.66 -0.61
CA LYS A 43 5.36 12.91 0.59
C LYS A 43 4.33 11.84 0.91
N THR A 44 3.05 12.18 0.95
CA THR A 44 1.96 11.22 1.19
C THR A 44 1.96 10.10 0.13
N ALA A 45 2.09 10.44 -1.15
CA ALA A 45 2.16 9.45 -2.22
C ALA A 45 3.36 8.49 -2.03
N SER A 46 4.53 9.02 -1.70
CA SER A 46 5.74 8.22 -1.44
C SER A 46 5.58 7.30 -0.22
N GLU A 47 4.91 7.75 0.83
CA GLU A 47 4.63 6.92 2.01
C GLU A 47 3.65 5.78 1.68
N LEU A 48 2.61 6.05 0.90
CA LEU A 48 1.68 5.02 0.44
C LEU A 48 2.37 3.99 -0.46
N ASP A 49 3.28 4.43 -1.34
CA ASP A 49 4.09 3.55 -2.16
C ASP A 49 5.00 2.65 -1.32
N ALA A 50 5.67 3.20 -0.32
CA ALA A 50 6.51 2.44 0.59
C ALA A 50 5.71 1.41 1.41
N ARG A 51 4.46 1.70 1.76
CA ARG A 51 3.56 0.74 2.43
C ARG A 51 3.13 -0.39 1.49
N ALA A 52 2.73 -0.05 0.26
CA ALA A 52 2.41 -1.05 -0.75
C ALA A 52 3.61 -1.98 -1.04
N GLU A 53 4.79 -1.42 -1.20
CA GLU A 53 6.00 -2.19 -1.49
C GLU A 53 6.35 -3.15 -0.35
N ARG A 54 6.22 -2.75 0.93
CA ARG A 54 6.39 -3.66 2.07
C ARG A 54 5.42 -4.84 2.02
N ALA A 55 4.14 -4.57 1.71
CA ALA A 55 3.14 -5.63 1.53
C ALA A 55 3.52 -6.57 0.40
N PHE A 56 3.88 -6.02 -0.76
CA PHE A 56 4.29 -6.81 -1.92
C PHE A 56 5.58 -7.59 -1.69
N GLN A 57 6.54 -7.05 -0.94
CA GLN A 57 7.76 -7.79 -0.57
C GLN A 57 7.45 -8.98 0.35
N SER A 58 6.51 -8.83 1.30
CA SER A 58 6.06 -9.93 2.14
C SER A 58 5.41 -11.03 1.29
N MET A 59 4.50 -10.65 0.39
CA MET A 59 3.82 -11.58 -0.52
C MET A 59 4.82 -12.25 -1.47
N ARG A 60 5.78 -11.50 -2.02
CA ARG A 60 6.83 -12.04 -2.92
C ARG A 60 7.64 -13.14 -2.26
N LYS A 61 8.00 -12.97 -0.98
CA LYS A 61 8.70 -14.01 -0.21
C LYS A 61 7.86 -15.26 -0.06
N ASP A 62 6.58 -15.11 0.27
CA ASP A 62 5.67 -16.24 0.45
C ASP A 62 5.38 -16.95 -0.88
N PHE A 63 5.15 -16.22 -1.97
CA PHE A 63 4.96 -16.84 -3.29
C PHE A 63 6.23 -17.54 -3.80
N ALA A 64 7.41 -17.01 -3.50
CA ALA A 64 8.68 -17.68 -3.82
C ALA A 64 8.93 -18.93 -2.97
N ALA A 65 8.40 -18.97 -1.74
CA ALA A 65 8.47 -20.11 -0.84
C ALA A 65 7.27 -21.05 -0.93
N ALA A 66 6.35 -20.79 -1.85
CA ALA A 66 5.16 -21.60 -2.06
C ALA A 66 5.56 -23.04 -2.49
N VAL A 67 4.91 -24.01 -1.89
CA VAL A 67 5.11 -25.42 -2.17
C VAL A 67 3.81 -26.07 -2.59
N ALA A 68 3.91 -27.19 -3.33
CA ALA A 68 2.75 -28.03 -3.56
C ALA A 68 2.22 -28.50 -2.20
N SER A 69 0.92 -28.32 -1.97
CA SER A 69 0.35 -28.75 -0.69
C SER A 69 0.58 -30.24 -0.47
N PRO A 70 1.19 -30.64 0.67
CA PRO A 70 1.34 -32.05 1.01
C PRO A 70 -0.01 -32.72 1.36
N ILE A 71 -1.06 -31.91 1.50
CA ILE A 71 -2.42 -32.39 1.76
C ILE A 71 -3.21 -32.22 0.46
N ALA A 72 -3.63 -33.34 -0.13
CA ALA A 72 -4.48 -33.33 -1.30
C ALA A 72 -5.75 -32.50 -1.02
N GLY A 73 -5.99 -31.48 -1.84
CA GLY A 73 -7.16 -30.61 -1.71
C GLY A 73 -6.95 -29.27 -0.97
N LEU A 74 -5.72 -28.91 -0.60
CA LEU A 74 -5.39 -27.56 -0.10
C LEU A 74 -4.46 -26.83 -1.09
N PRO A 75 -4.92 -26.51 -2.30
CA PRO A 75 -4.21 -25.57 -3.16
C PRO A 75 -4.25 -24.15 -2.55
N LEU A 76 -3.59 -23.21 -3.20
CA LEU A 76 -3.81 -21.79 -2.91
C LEU A 76 -5.32 -21.53 -2.90
N GLN A 77 -5.83 -21.08 -1.77
CA GLN A 77 -7.25 -20.75 -1.62
C GLN A 77 -7.41 -19.25 -1.56
N GLY A 78 -8.21 -18.72 -2.47
CA GLY A 78 -8.61 -17.32 -2.48
C GLY A 78 -10.13 -17.24 -2.35
N THR A 79 -10.60 -16.43 -1.42
CA THR A 79 -12.02 -16.09 -1.29
C THR A 79 -12.22 -14.69 -1.80
N SER A 80 -13.02 -14.54 -2.84
CA SER A 80 -13.36 -13.24 -3.43
C SER A 80 -14.53 -12.62 -2.70
N GLY A 81 -14.40 -11.35 -2.37
CA GLY A 81 -15.52 -10.49 -2.07
C GLY A 81 -16.18 -10.68 -0.71
N MET A 82 -15.42 -10.77 0.38
CA MET A 82 -16.01 -10.64 1.71
C MET A 82 -16.64 -9.26 1.89
N GLU A 83 -17.90 -9.24 2.37
CA GLU A 83 -18.58 -7.97 2.71
C GLU A 83 -17.84 -7.29 3.86
N GLU A 84 -17.55 -6.01 3.66
CA GLU A 84 -16.94 -5.17 4.68
C GLU A 84 -17.97 -4.39 5.48
N ASP A 85 -17.54 -4.04 6.69
CA ASP A 85 -18.33 -3.26 7.64
C ASP A 85 -18.68 -1.88 7.04
N LYS A 86 -19.99 -1.57 7.02
CA LYS A 86 -20.57 -0.37 6.41
C LYS A 86 -20.13 0.95 7.04
N GLN A 87 -19.36 0.90 8.14
CA GLN A 87 -18.99 2.10 8.90
C GLN A 87 -17.97 3.01 8.22
N PHE A 88 -17.23 2.56 7.23
CA PHE A 88 -16.12 3.33 6.64
C PHE A 88 -16.46 4.02 5.32
N TYR A 89 -17.43 3.54 4.55
CA TYR A 89 -17.80 4.09 3.24
C TYR A 89 -19.29 3.97 2.99
N GLU A 90 -19.84 4.88 2.18
CA GLU A 90 -21.21 4.82 1.69
C GLU A 90 -21.52 3.53 0.88
N HIS A 91 -20.47 2.84 0.41
CA HIS A 91 -20.59 1.58 -0.32
C HIS A 91 -19.72 0.51 0.33
N PRO A 92 -20.23 -0.73 0.50
CA PRO A 92 -19.45 -1.83 1.01
C PRO A 92 -18.31 -2.15 0.03
N LEU A 93 -17.06 -2.05 0.50
CA LEU A 93 -15.90 -2.50 -0.24
C LEU A 93 -15.76 -4.00 -0.01
N LYS A 94 -15.80 -4.78 -1.07
CA LYS A 94 -15.48 -6.20 -1.01
C LYS A 94 -13.97 -6.36 -1.03
N SER A 95 -13.42 -7.12 -0.10
CA SER A 95 -12.00 -7.43 -0.05
C SER A 95 -11.77 -8.93 -0.14
N ASP A 96 -10.75 -9.30 -0.90
CA ASP A 96 -10.36 -10.69 -1.04
C ASP A 96 -9.43 -11.09 0.11
N GLN A 97 -9.37 -12.39 0.36
CA GLN A 97 -8.37 -13.01 1.19
C GLN A 97 -7.82 -14.25 0.50
N PHE A 98 -6.58 -14.59 0.77
CA PHE A 98 -5.99 -15.82 0.25
C PHE A 98 -5.06 -16.48 1.25
N THR A 99 -4.89 -17.78 1.10
CA THR A 99 -3.93 -18.60 1.84
C THR A 99 -3.16 -19.47 0.87
N LEU A 100 -1.89 -19.71 1.18
CA LEU A 100 -1.03 -20.60 0.39
C LEU A 100 -0.09 -21.38 1.31
N PRO A 101 0.22 -22.65 0.98
CA PRO A 101 1.22 -23.44 1.70
C PRO A 101 2.62 -22.94 1.34
N VAL A 102 3.42 -22.64 2.36
CA VAL A 102 4.79 -22.15 2.22
C VAL A 102 5.74 -22.90 3.13
N ASP A 103 6.96 -23.09 2.70
CA ASP A 103 8.03 -23.55 3.58
C ASP A 103 8.54 -22.41 4.43
N ALA A 104 8.48 -22.54 5.73
CA ALA A 104 8.93 -21.56 6.70
C ALA A 104 9.80 -22.15 7.81
N MET A 105 10.69 -21.32 8.35
CA MET A 105 11.40 -21.67 9.59
C MET A 105 10.46 -21.40 10.77
N THR A 106 10.20 -22.43 11.55
CA THR A 106 9.43 -22.38 12.80
C THR A 106 10.35 -22.62 13.98
N ALA A 107 9.84 -22.46 15.20
CA ALA A 107 10.59 -22.77 16.41
C ALA A 107 11.11 -24.24 16.45
N ASN A 108 10.42 -25.13 15.74
CA ASN A 108 10.74 -26.57 15.67
C ASN A 108 11.52 -26.94 14.39
N GLY A 109 12.08 -25.99 13.68
CA GLY A 109 12.79 -26.21 12.43
C GLY A 109 11.98 -25.84 11.18
N LYS A 110 12.44 -26.31 10.01
CA LYS A 110 11.75 -26.09 8.74
C LYS A 110 10.44 -26.89 8.70
N ALA A 111 9.34 -26.20 8.43
CA ALA A 111 8.01 -26.81 8.32
C ALA A 111 7.19 -26.10 7.25
N THR A 112 6.29 -26.86 6.62
CA THR A 112 5.29 -26.27 5.74
C THR A 112 4.13 -25.74 6.57
N VAL A 113 3.76 -24.47 6.35
CA VAL A 113 2.70 -23.76 7.05
C VAL A 113 1.76 -23.09 6.03
N LEU A 114 0.56 -22.72 6.44
CA LEU A 114 -0.33 -21.89 5.65
C LEU A 114 -0.05 -20.43 5.95
N ALA A 115 0.50 -19.71 4.98
CA ALA A 115 0.56 -18.25 5.00
C ALA A 115 -0.75 -17.68 4.46
N GLY A 116 -1.35 -16.74 5.16
CA GLY A 116 -2.60 -16.12 4.75
C GLY A 116 -2.47 -14.59 4.74
N TYR A 117 -3.26 -13.94 3.87
CA TYR A 117 -3.36 -12.49 3.80
C TYR A 117 -4.83 -12.09 3.83
N ARG A 118 -5.16 -11.16 4.70
CA ARG A 118 -6.50 -10.58 4.82
C ARG A 118 -6.42 -9.14 5.33
N ILE A 119 -7.48 -8.40 5.13
CA ILE A 119 -7.64 -7.08 5.75
C ILE A 119 -8.35 -7.27 7.08
N GLU A 120 -7.78 -6.68 8.12
CA GLU A 120 -8.39 -6.57 9.45
C GLU A 120 -8.61 -5.10 9.77
N ARG A 121 -9.70 -4.81 10.48
CA ARG A 121 -10.00 -3.49 11.00
C ARG A 121 -9.88 -3.51 12.50
N LYS A 122 -9.05 -2.63 13.00
CA LYS A 122 -8.81 -2.48 14.42
C LYS A 122 -8.68 -1.00 14.76
N ASP A 123 -9.41 -0.55 15.77
CA ASP A 123 -9.37 0.83 16.27
C ASP A 123 -9.55 1.91 15.19
N GLY A 124 -10.45 1.63 14.23
CA GLY A 124 -10.71 2.54 13.11
C GLY A 124 -9.65 2.53 11.99
N GLN A 125 -8.60 1.74 12.14
CA GLN A 125 -7.56 1.57 11.13
C GLN A 125 -7.74 0.28 10.34
N SER A 126 -7.45 0.33 9.04
CA SER A 126 -7.47 -0.82 8.16
C SER A 126 -6.05 -1.34 7.97
N LEU A 127 -5.84 -2.61 8.29
CA LEU A 127 -4.53 -3.26 8.31
C LEU A 127 -4.53 -4.44 7.36
N LEU A 128 -3.53 -4.53 6.48
CA LEU A 128 -3.24 -5.78 5.80
C LEU A 128 -2.42 -6.67 6.73
N VAL A 129 -2.98 -7.82 7.04
CA VAL A 129 -2.42 -8.74 8.02
C VAL A 129 -1.96 -10.02 7.33
N ARG A 130 -0.74 -10.44 7.62
CA ARG A 130 -0.22 -11.75 7.29
C ARG A 130 -0.41 -12.69 8.46
N THR A 131 -1.03 -13.83 8.23
CA THR A 131 -1.19 -14.91 9.20
C THR A 131 -0.30 -16.10 8.84
N GLN A 132 0.03 -16.90 9.82
CA GLN A 132 0.80 -18.13 9.63
C GLN A 132 0.22 -19.22 10.51
N GLN A 133 -0.29 -20.29 9.90
CA GLN A 133 -0.96 -21.38 10.60
C GLN A 133 -0.27 -22.71 10.28
N PRO A 134 -0.13 -23.63 11.25
CA PRO A 134 0.30 -24.98 10.95
C PRO A 134 -0.71 -25.67 10.02
N LEU A 135 -0.25 -26.55 9.13
CA LEU A 135 -1.12 -27.33 8.24
C LEU A 135 -2.11 -28.24 8.99
N ARG A 136 -1.75 -28.68 10.18
CA ARG A 136 -2.59 -29.50 11.06
C ARG A 136 -2.75 -28.77 12.39
N GLY A 137 -3.99 -28.47 12.75
CA GLY A 137 -4.33 -27.81 14.02
C GLY A 137 -5.07 -26.51 13.78
N GLY A 138 -6.37 -26.49 14.08
CA GLY A 138 -7.24 -25.33 13.89
C GLY A 138 -7.10 -24.32 15.02
N GLY A 139 -6.15 -23.44 14.92
CA GLY A 139 -6.08 -22.21 15.73
C GLY A 139 -5.90 -21.02 14.81
N GLN A 140 -6.64 -19.94 15.05
CA GLN A 140 -6.41 -18.70 14.34
C GLN A 140 -5.06 -18.14 14.81
N ALA A 141 -4.06 -18.21 13.94
CA ALA A 141 -2.75 -17.65 14.28
C ALA A 141 -2.83 -16.13 14.41
N PRO A 142 -2.10 -15.55 15.38
CA PRO A 142 -2.00 -14.11 15.49
C PRO A 142 -1.49 -13.52 14.17
N GLY A 143 -2.16 -12.48 13.67
CA GLY A 143 -1.76 -11.80 12.45
C GLY A 143 -0.64 -10.82 12.70
N LEU A 144 0.30 -10.74 11.78
CA LEU A 144 1.33 -9.70 11.73
C LEU A 144 0.88 -8.63 10.74
N ALA A 145 0.71 -7.39 11.20
CA ALA A 145 0.43 -6.27 10.31
C ALA A 145 1.63 -6.04 9.38
N VAL A 146 1.39 -6.11 8.06
CA VAL A 146 2.42 -5.90 7.02
C VAL A 146 2.29 -4.54 6.35
N ALA A 147 1.08 -3.98 6.33
CA ALA A 147 0.83 -2.61 5.87
C ALA A 147 -0.41 -2.02 6.53
N GLU A 148 -0.37 -0.72 6.79
CA GLU A 148 -1.47 0.07 7.33
C GLU A 148 -2.16 0.88 6.22
N GLY A 149 -3.42 1.23 6.42
CA GLY A 149 -4.20 2.02 5.48
C GLY A 149 -4.57 1.27 4.21
N VAL A 150 -4.61 -0.06 4.23
CA VAL A 150 -5.05 -0.87 3.09
C VAL A 150 -6.55 -1.07 3.17
N LEU A 151 -7.32 -0.38 2.32
CA LEU A 151 -8.77 -0.43 2.31
C LEU A 151 -9.32 -1.67 1.61
N LYS A 152 -8.68 -2.07 0.51
CA LYS A 152 -9.13 -3.18 -0.32
C LYS A 152 -7.95 -3.95 -0.86
N MET A 153 -8.07 -5.25 -0.86
CA MET A 153 -7.22 -6.17 -1.60
C MET A 153 -8.07 -6.91 -2.62
N HIS A 154 -7.61 -6.95 -3.86
CA HIS A 154 -8.22 -7.74 -4.93
C HIS A 154 -7.18 -8.67 -5.53
N VAL A 155 -7.54 -9.94 -5.71
CA VAL A 155 -6.62 -11.00 -6.12
C VAL A 155 -7.19 -11.72 -7.35
N GLU A 156 -6.39 -11.77 -8.38
CA GLU A 156 -6.69 -12.47 -9.63
C GLU A 156 -5.64 -13.56 -9.86
N TYR A 157 -6.05 -14.65 -10.45
CA TYR A 157 -5.24 -15.85 -10.66
C TYR A 157 -5.16 -16.20 -12.13
N ALA A 158 -4.00 -16.66 -12.61
CA ALA A 158 -3.84 -17.18 -13.95
C ALA A 158 -3.09 -18.51 -13.96
N GLY A 159 -3.64 -19.46 -14.72
CA GLY A 159 -3.00 -20.74 -15.03
C GLY A 159 -2.09 -20.67 -16.24
N THR A 160 -1.80 -21.82 -16.83
CA THR A 160 -0.98 -21.95 -18.03
C THR A 160 -1.62 -21.33 -19.28
N GLY A 161 -2.95 -21.19 -19.32
CA GLY A 161 -3.68 -20.57 -20.41
C GLY A 161 -3.58 -19.04 -20.48
N GLY A 162 -3.14 -18.40 -19.41
CA GLY A 162 -2.94 -16.94 -19.36
C GLY A 162 -4.19 -16.10 -19.05
N ASP A 163 -5.37 -16.71 -18.96
CA ASP A 163 -6.61 -16.01 -18.61
C ASP A 163 -6.66 -15.73 -17.10
N TRP A 164 -7.06 -14.52 -16.75
CA TRP A 164 -7.19 -14.06 -15.36
C TRP A 164 -8.59 -14.35 -14.83
N THR A 165 -8.67 -14.93 -13.63
CA THR A 165 -9.92 -15.26 -12.93
C THR A 165 -9.88 -14.73 -11.49
N ASP A 166 -11.03 -14.31 -10.97
CA ASP A 166 -11.18 -13.81 -9.60
C ASP A 166 -11.15 -14.91 -8.53
N GLY A 167 -11.14 -16.17 -8.94
CA GLY A 167 -11.07 -17.32 -8.05
C GLY A 167 -10.23 -18.43 -8.65
N TRP A 168 -9.60 -19.24 -7.79
CA TRP A 168 -8.84 -20.39 -8.21
C TRP A 168 -9.46 -21.67 -7.70
N THR A 169 -9.99 -22.48 -8.59
CA THR A 169 -10.68 -23.75 -8.31
C THR A 169 -10.00 -24.96 -8.94
N GLN A 170 -8.96 -24.74 -9.73
CA GLN A 170 -8.24 -25.80 -10.42
C GLN A 170 -7.31 -26.55 -9.45
N PRO A 171 -7.04 -27.85 -9.69
CA PRO A 171 -6.05 -28.57 -8.90
C PRO A 171 -4.65 -27.97 -9.10
N GLY A 172 -3.88 -27.86 -8.03
CA GLY A 172 -2.55 -27.25 -8.03
C GLY A 172 -2.56 -25.75 -7.81
N ASN A 173 -1.38 -25.15 -7.84
CA ASN A 173 -1.22 -23.71 -7.67
C ASN A 173 -1.39 -22.97 -9.01
N PRO A 174 -1.91 -21.74 -9.01
CA PRO A 174 -1.88 -20.89 -10.19
C PRO A 174 -0.42 -20.58 -10.56
N ARG A 175 -0.16 -20.33 -11.83
CA ARG A 175 1.17 -19.93 -12.29
C ARG A 175 1.49 -18.48 -11.92
N LEU A 176 0.49 -17.62 -12.01
CA LEU A 176 0.61 -16.20 -11.71
C LEU A 176 -0.52 -15.77 -10.76
N VAL A 177 -0.18 -14.88 -9.86
CA VAL A 177 -1.15 -14.21 -8.98
C VAL A 177 -0.95 -12.71 -9.13
N ARG A 178 -2.02 -12.00 -9.37
CA ARG A 178 -2.04 -10.54 -9.44
C ARG A 178 -2.77 -9.99 -8.23
N VAL A 179 -2.08 -9.17 -7.45
CA VAL A 179 -2.65 -8.52 -6.28
C VAL A 179 -2.75 -7.03 -6.52
N SER A 180 -3.93 -6.48 -6.31
CA SER A 180 -4.19 -5.05 -6.35
C SER A 180 -4.56 -4.58 -4.94
N LEU A 181 -3.88 -3.54 -4.46
CA LEU A 181 -4.13 -2.94 -3.16
C LEU A 181 -4.65 -1.51 -3.36
N LEU A 182 -5.72 -1.15 -2.66
CA LEU A 182 -6.20 0.21 -2.53
C LEU A 182 -5.75 0.74 -1.17
N LEU A 183 -4.93 1.79 -1.17
CA LEU A 183 -4.35 2.37 0.03
C LEU A 183 -4.86 3.79 0.24
N VAL A 184 -4.95 4.17 1.52
CA VAL A 184 -5.24 5.53 1.96
C VAL A 184 -4.32 5.91 3.10
N GLU A 185 -4.24 7.20 3.36
CA GLU A 185 -3.61 7.73 4.55
C GLU A 185 -4.43 7.31 5.79
N PRO A 186 -3.85 6.60 6.78
CA PRO A 186 -4.60 6.06 7.93
C PRO A 186 -5.38 7.13 8.70
N ASP A 187 -4.79 8.31 8.88
CA ASP A 187 -5.37 9.41 9.62
C ASP A 187 -6.39 10.23 8.81
N HIS A 188 -6.43 10.01 7.50
CA HIS A 188 -7.26 10.78 6.57
C HIS A 188 -7.86 9.86 5.48
N PRO A 189 -8.72 8.91 5.84
CA PRO A 189 -9.24 7.89 4.90
C PRO A 189 -10.06 8.49 3.74
N ASN A 190 -10.56 9.70 3.87
CA ASN A 190 -11.32 10.40 2.82
C ASN A 190 -10.43 11.20 1.85
N ARG A 191 -9.11 11.21 2.08
CA ARG A 191 -8.16 11.84 1.18
C ARG A 191 -7.76 10.90 0.05
N GLN A 192 -6.78 11.31 -0.71
CA GLN A 192 -6.28 10.65 -1.91
C GLN A 192 -6.10 9.14 -1.73
N GLN A 193 -6.90 8.36 -2.47
CA GLN A 193 -6.76 6.91 -2.55
C GLN A 193 -5.73 6.58 -3.63
N THR A 194 -4.86 5.63 -3.33
CA THR A 194 -3.85 5.19 -4.28
C THR A 194 -3.96 3.69 -4.53
N ALA A 195 -4.21 3.31 -5.77
CA ALA A 195 -4.20 1.92 -6.18
C ALA A 195 -2.80 1.48 -6.61
N ARG A 196 -2.34 0.34 -6.12
CA ARG A 196 -1.08 -0.30 -6.53
C ARG A 196 -1.34 -1.75 -6.89
N LYS A 197 -0.63 -2.23 -7.90
CA LYS A 197 -0.80 -3.58 -8.45
C LYS A 197 0.56 -4.24 -8.62
N ALA A 198 0.65 -5.51 -8.26
CA ALA A 198 1.81 -6.35 -8.52
C ALA A 198 1.40 -7.72 -9.05
N VAL A 199 2.25 -8.31 -9.86
CA VAL A 199 2.09 -9.68 -10.37
C VAL A 199 3.22 -10.53 -9.81
N PHE A 200 2.86 -11.69 -9.29
CA PHE A 200 3.78 -12.64 -8.69
C PHE A 200 3.76 -13.95 -9.47
N THR A 201 4.93 -14.52 -9.65
CA THR A 201 5.07 -15.90 -10.11
C THR A 201 4.98 -16.80 -8.88
N VAL A 202 4.09 -17.77 -8.91
CA VAL A 202 4.02 -18.79 -7.87
C VAL A 202 5.00 -19.90 -8.25
N ASN A 203 5.91 -20.21 -7.32
CA ASN A 203 6.84 -21.31 -7.57
C ASN A 203 6.02 -22.60 -7.56
N VAL A 204 5.91 -23.23 -8.74
CA VAL A 204 5.27 -24.53 -8.90
C VAL A 204 6.39 -25.51 -9.17
N PRO A 205 6.73 -26.38 -8.23
CA PRO A 205 7.67 -27.47 -8.50
C PRO A 205 7.12 -28.48 -9.50
#